data_b8692165a7acaafcb3af961dfd2277b0
#
_entry.id   b8692165a7acaafcb3af961dfd2277b0
#
_cell.length_a   1.000
_cell.length_b   1.000
_cell.length_c   1.000
_cell.angle_alpha   90.00
_cell.angle_beta   90.00
_cell.angle_gamma   90.00
#
_symmetry.space_group_name_H-M   'P 1'
#
loop_
_entity.id
_entity.type
_entity.pdbx_description
1 polymer ?
#
loop_
_entity_poly.entity_id
_entity_poly.type
_entity_poly.pdbx_seq_one_letter_code
_entity_poly.pdbx_strand_id
1 'polypeptide(L)'
;MTPRQIIRAVKKATDGWEYDLVSIGYPGPVLEGKPQKDPANLGKGWVGFDFVKAFGVPVKIINDAAMQALGTYQGGRMLFLGLGTGLGSALIVDGLLEPLELAHLPYKNAGSFEQQVGAAALERLGEKKWTKNVFDIVEHLKDALQVEYVALGGGNSKRLKTLPPATIRSADDAARQGGFWLWR
;
A
#
# COMPACT_ATOMS: atom_id res chain seq x y z
N MET A 1 -0.65 0.01 -19.27
CA MET A 1 0.74 -0.27 -19.70
C MET A 1 1.08 -1.72 -19.38
N THR A 2 1.77 -2.44 -20.26
CA THR A 2 2.28 -3.79 -20.01
C THR A 2 3.57 -3.76 -19.19
N PRO A 3 4.03 -4.87 -18.57
CA PRO A 3 5.31 -4.93 -17.86
C PRO A 3 6.49 -4.45 -18.72
N ARG A 4 6.56 -4.90 -19.98
CA ARG A 4 7.64 -4.50 -20.89
C ARG A 4 7.66 -2.99 -21.17
N GLN A 5 6.49 -2.37 -21.28
CA GLN A 5 6.39 -0.91 -21.51
C GLN A 5 6.87 -0.15 -20.27
N ILE A 6 6.48 -0.59 -19.06
CA ILE A 6 6.91 0.06 -17.81
C ILE A 6 8.42 -0.10 -17.62
N ILE A 7 8.97 -1.31 -17.80
CA ILE A 7 10.41 -1.52 -17.66
C ILE A 7 11.21 -0.68 -18.66
N ARG A 8 10.75 -0.57 -19.90
CA ARG A 8 11.39 0.31 -20.87
C ARG A 8 11.38 1.78 -20.42
N ALA A 9 10.25 2.24 -19.87
CA ALA A 9 10.12 3.61 -19.35
C ALA A 9 11.03 3.83 -18.14
N VAL A 10 11.09 2.87 -17.20
CA VAL A 10 11.98 2.92 -16.03
C VAL A 10 13.43 2.98 -16.48
N LYS A 11 13.88 2.05 -17.33
CA LYS A 11 15.28 2.03 -17.84
C LYS A 11 15.67 3.33 -18.56
N LYS A 12 14.73 3.92 -19.30
CA LYS A 12 14.95 5.24 -19.94
C LYS A 12 15.07 6.36 -18.90
N ALA A 13 14.25 6.32 -17.85
CA ALA A 13 14.25 7.34 -16.79
C ALA A 13 15.49 7.22 -15.87
N THR A 14 16.08 6.02 -15.79
CA THR A 14 17.27 5.72 -14.98
C THR A 14 18.51 5.48 -15.85
N ASP A 15 18.52 6.06 -17.04
CA ASP A 15 19.70 5.95 -17.94
C ASP A 15 20.94 6.54 -17.28
N GLY A 16 22.04 5.79 -17.30
CA GLY A 16 23.28 6.13 -16.60
C GLY A 16 23.29 5.84 -15.09
N TRP A 17 22.22 5.28 -14.50
CA TRP A 17 22.23 4.86 -13.11
C TRP A 17 22.88 3.48 -12.97
N GLU A 18 23.74 3.35 -11.97
CA GLU A 18 24.26 2.05 -11.50
C GLU A 18 23.39 1.57 -10.33
N TYR A 19 22.88 0.33 -10.41
CA TYR A 19 22.07 -0.28 -9.36
C TYR A 19 22.27 -1.80 -9.35
N ASP A 20 22.37 -2.36 -8.15
CA ASP A 20 22.59 -3.79 -7.92
C ASP A 20 21.32 -4.55 -7.59
N LEU A 21 20.26 -3.84 -7.19
CA LEU A 21 19.02 -4.39 -6.65
C LEU A 21 17.81 -3.57 -7.11
N VAL A 22 16.66 -4.23 -7.29
CA VAL A 22 15.41 -3.55 -7.62
C VAL A 22 14.29 -3.99 -6.66
N SER A 23 13.58 -3.01 -6.10
CA SER A 23 12.35 -3.22 -5.32
C SER A 23 11.14 -2.75 -6.12
N ILE A 24 10.08 -3.57 -6.17
CA ILE A 24 8.85 -3.24 -6.89
C ILE A 24 7.67 -3.27 -5.92
N GLY A 25 7.02 -2.12 -5.72
CA GLY A 25 5.69 -2.03 -5.12
C GLY A 25 4.63 -2.32 -6.18
N TYR A 26 3.94 -3.43 -6.05
CA TYR A 26 2.99 -3.92 -7.04
C TYR A 26 1.55 -3.58 -6.64
N PRO A 27 0.73 -2.97 -7.52
CA PRO A 27 -0.65 -2.61 -7.21
C PRO A 27 -1.59 -3.82 -7.35
N GLY A 28 -1.47 -4.78 -6.48
CA GLY A 28 -2.26 -6.02 -6.46
C GLY A 28 -1.67 -7.08 -5.55
N PRO A 29 -2.31 -8.27 -5.46
CA PRO A 29 -1.85 -9.34 -4.60
C PRO A 29 -0.52 -9.93 -5.08
N VAL A 30 0.41 -10.07 -4.14
CA VAL A 30 1.72 -10.69 -4.34
C VAL A 30 1.89 -11.80 -3.32
N LEU A 31 2.25 -12.99 -3.78
CA LEU A 31 2.55 -14.14 -2.94
C LEU A 31 3.96 -14.65 -3.28
N GLU A 32 4.79 -14.83 -2.26
CA GLU A 32 6.19 -15.28 -2.44
C GLU A 32 6.96 -14.47 -3.50
N GLY A 33 6.78 -13.15 -3.50
CA GLY A 33 7.42 -12.25 -4.46
C GLY A 33 6.88 -12.33 -5.90
N LYS A 34 5.72 -12.97 -6.10
CA LYS A 34 5.13 -13.15 -7.44
C LYS A 34 3.74 -12.51 -7.52
N PRO A 35 3.48 -11.64 -8.51
CA PRO A 35 2.15 -11.13 -8.80
C PRO A 35 1.16 -12.27 -9.07
N GLN A 36 -0.02 -12.24 -8.41
CA GLN A 36 -1.05 -13.28 -8.53
C GLN A 36 -2.15 -12.93 -9.53
N LYS A 37 -2.36 -11.65 -9.80
CA LYS A 37 -3.36 -11.15 -10.76
C LYS A 37 -2.77 -9.97 -11.51
N ASP A 38 -3.23 -9.74 -12.74
CA ASP A 38 -2.94 -8.49 -13.45
C ASP A 38 -3.58 -7.30 -12.73
N PRO A 39 -2.90 -6.13 -12.65
CA PRO A 39 -3.44 -4.95 -11.99
C PRO A 39 -4.67 -4.43 -12.71
N ALA A 40 -5.69 -4.01 -11.96
CA ALA A 40 -6.93 -3.51 -12.53
C ALA A 40 -6.75 -2.29 -13.45
N ASN A 41 -5.75 -1.44 -13.16
CA ASN A 41 -5.51 -0.18 -13.86
C ASN A 41 -4.36 -0.22 -14.86
N LEU A 42 -3.76 -1.40 -15.09
CA LEU A 42 -2.65 -1.58 -16.03
C LEU A 42 -3.01 -2.63 -17.08
N GLY A 43 -2.19 -2.75 -18.13
CA GLY A 43 -2.35 -3.79 -19.12
C GLY A 43 -2.02 -5.18 -18.57
N LYS A 44 -2.32 -6.21 -19.34
CA LYS A 44 -2.10 -7.62 -18.97
C LYS A 44 -0.64 -8.07 -19.11
N GLY A 45 -0.35 -9.25 -18.57
CA GLY A 45 0.92 -9.95 -18.73
C GLY A 45 1.91 -9.73 -17.60
N TRP A 46 1.41 -9.40 -16.41
CA TRP A 46 2.22 -9.21 -15.19
C TRP A 46 2.43 -10.52 -14.45
N VAL A 47 1.43 -11.41 -14.46
CA VAL A 47 1.54 -12.74 -13.87
C VAL A 47 2.53 -13.57 -14.65
N GLY A 48 3.53 -14.15 -13.97
CA GLY A 48 4.59 -14.95 -14.59
C GLY A 48 5.64 -14.15 -15.36
N PHE A 49 5.60 -12.82 -15.32
CA PHE A 49 6.63 -12.00 -15.97
C PHE A 49 7.97 -12.10 -15.20
N ASP A 50 9.06 -12.35 -15.93
CA ASP A 50 10.40 -12.46 -15.38
C ASP A 50 11.07 -11.08 -15.21
N PHE A 51 10.87 -10.48 -14.04
CA PHE A 51 11.43 -9.17 -13.71
C PHE A 51 12.95 -9.23 -13.52
N VAL A 52 13.49 -10.33 -12.98
CA VAL A 52 14.94 -10.51 -12.79
C VAL A 52 15.63 -10.48 -14.13
N LYS A 53 15.15 -11.27 -15.09
CA LYS A 53 15.69 -11.25 -16.47
C LYS A 53 15.54 -9.89 -17.13
N ALA A 54 14.44 -9.19 -16.87
CA ALA A 54 14.16 -7.90 -17.49
C ALA A 54 15.04 -6.77 -16.97
N PHE A 55 15.39 -6.74 -15.69
CA PHE A 55 16.30 -5.75 -15.08
C PHE A 55 17.76 -6.18 -15.17
N GLY A 56 18.06 -7.48 -15.14
CA GLY A 56 19.41 -8.04 -15.13
C GLY A 56 20.06 -8.09 -13.75
N VAL A 57 19.30 -7.79 -12.69
CA VAL A 57 19.72 -7.78 -11.28
C VAL A 57 18.65 -8.43 -10.41
N PRO A 58 18.93 -8.81 -9.16
CA PRO A 58 17.94 -9.33 -8.23
C PRO A 58 16.76 -8.36 -8.04
N VAL A 59 15.54 -8.90 -8.03
CA VAL A 59 14.30 -8.13 -7.86
C VAL A 59 13.49 -8.71 -6.72
N LYS A 60 13.05 -7.86 -5.80
CA LYS A 60 12.03 -8.19 -4.79
C LYS A 60 10.73 -7.44 -5.10
N ILE A 61 9.61 -8.16 -5.01
CA ILE A 61 8.27 -7.63 -5.32
C ILE A 61 7.37 -7.86 -4.12
N ILE A 62 6.71 -6.81 -3.67
CA ILE A 62 5.64 -6.90 -2.66
C ILE A 62 4.47 -6.01 -3.09
N ASN A 63 3.34 -6.13 -2.40
CA ASN A 63 2.23 -5.20 -2.58
C ASN A 63 2.65 -3.75 -2.27
N ASP A 64 2.10 -2.78 -2.97
CA ASP A 64 2.47 -1.35 -2.84
C ASP A 64 2.11 -0.75 -1.47
N ALA A 65 0.99 -1.15 -0.88
CA ALA A 65 0.63 -0.74 0.49
C ALA A 65 1.57 -1.38 1.52
N ALA A 66 1.97 -2.64 1.32
CA ALA A 66 2.94 -3.33 2.16
C ALA A 66 4.32 -2.66 2.08
N MET A 67 4.73 -2.20 0.91
CA MET A 67 5.98 -1.44 0.75
C MET A 67 5.94 -0.09 1.49
N GLN A 68 4.83 0.63 1.41
CA GLN A 68 4.64 1.86 2.19
C GLN A 68 4.62 1.59 3.70
N ALA A 69 4.00 0.48 4.12
CA ALA A 69 3.98 0.05 5.52
C ALA A 69 5.40 -0.15 6.07
N LEU A 70 6.24 -0.88 5.35
CA LEU A 70 7.65 -1.09 5.73
C LEU A 70 8.41 0.23 5.92
N GLY A 71 8.22 1.18 5.03
CA GLY A 71 8.88 2.49 5.11
C GLY A 71 8.32 3.43 6.19
N THR A 72 7.17 3.09 6.77
CA THR A 72 6.52 3.86 7.84
C THR A 72 6.75 3.23 9.22
N TYR A 73 7.12 1.96 9.26
CA TYR A 73 7.20 1.17 10.48
C TYR A 73 8.21 1.72 11.49
N GLN A 74 7.80 1.79 12.78
CA GLN A 74 8.60 2.35 13.89
C GLN A 74 8.80 1.35 15.04
N GLY A 75 8.45 0.07 14.84
CA GLY A 75 8.53 -0.97 15.86
C GLY A 75 7.14 -1.42 16.37
N GLY A 76 7.10 -2.51 17.13
CA GLY A 76 5.88 -3.06 17.75
C GLY A 76 4.83 -3.55 16.74
N ARG A 77 3.56 -3.34 17.07
CA ARG A 77 2.41 -3.79 16.26
C ARG A 77 1.77 -2.62 15.54
N MET A 78 1.94 -2.53 14.25
CA MET A 78 1.43 -1.44 13.40
C MET A 78 0.46 -1.97 12.34
N LEU A 79 -0.72 -1.35 12.25
CA LEU A 79 -1.59 -1.47 11.07
C LEU A 79 -1.32 -0.29 10.12
N PHE A 80 -1.00 -0.57 8.87
CA PHE A 80 -0.96 0.43 7.80
C PHE A 80 -2.28 0.44 7.04
N LEU A 81 -2.82 1.65 6.79
CA LEU A 81 -4.00 1.87 5.94
C LEU A 81 -3.67 2.94 4.89
N GLY A 82 -3.68 2.55 3.63
CA GLY A 82 -3.43 3.42 2.49
C GLY A 82 -4.72 4.00 1.93
N LEU A 83 -5.02 5.27 2.23
CA LEU A 83 -6.20 6.01 1.73
C LEU A 83 -5.91 6.57 0.33
N GLY A 84 -6.14 5.77 -0.69
CA GLY A 84 -5.91 6.09 -2.10
C GLY A 84 -7.18 5.98 -2.94
N THR A 85 -7.05 5.46 -4.16
CA THR A 85 -8.18 5.07 -5.01
C THR A 85 -9.07 4.09 -4.26
N GLY A 86 -8.46 3.07 -3.64
CA GLY A 86 -9.08 2.12 -2.74
C GLY A 86 -8.57 2.27 -1.30
N LEU A 87 -8.57 1.15 -0.56
CA LEU A 87 -8.04 1.02 0.78
C LEU A 87 -6.98 -0.09 0.81
N GLY A 88 -5.71 0.29 0.69
CA GLY A 88 -4.60 -0.64 0.90
C GLY A 88 -4.39 -0.92 2.38
N SER A 89 -3.93 -2.13 2.73
CA SER A 89 -3.68 -2.49 4.13
C SER A 89 -2.53 -3.47 4.28
N ALA A 90 -1.80 -3.34 5.39
CA ALA A 90 -0.75 -4.27 5.80
C ALA A 90 -0.59 -4.24 7.33
N LEU A 91 -0.29 -5.36 7.94
CA LEU A 91 0.03 -5.47 9.36
C LEU A 91 1.53 -5.75 9.51
N ILE A 92 2.18 -5.08 10.46
CA ILE A 92 3.55 -5.42 10.86
C ILE A 92 3.54 -5.68 12.36
N VAL A 93 4.05 -6.86 12.73
CA VAL A 93 4.19 -7.29 14.12
C VAL A 93 5.64 -7.66 14.36
N ASP A 94 6.32 -6.89 15.21
CA ASP A 94 7.73 -7.11 15.58
C ASP A 94 8.66 -7.31 14.36
N GLY A 95 8.42 -6.51 13.33
CA GLY A 95 9.18 -6.53 12.08
C GLY A 95 8.70 -7.54 11.03
N LEU A 96 7.74 -8.41 11.36
CA LEU A 96 7.14 -9.34 10.41
C LEU A 96 5.98 -8.68 9.66
N LEU A 97 6.11 -8.59 8.34
CA LEU A 97 5.11 -7.99 7.46
C LEU A 97 4.09 -9.03 7.00
N GLU A 98 2.82 -8.73 7.25
CA GLU A 98 1.67 -9.50 6.77
C GLU A 98 0.78 -8.61 5.88
N PRO A 99 0.78 -8.80 4.55
CA PRO A 99 -0.15 -8.13 3.66
C PRO A 99 -1.60 -8.51 3.99
N LEU A 100 -2.49 -7.50 3.99
CA LEU A 100 -3.90 -7.70 4.31
C LEU A 100 -4.80 -7.14 3.19
N GLU A 101 -5.99 -7.71 3.03
CA GLU A 101 -7.06 -7.22 2.15
C GLU A 101 -8.29 -6.83 2.96
N LEU A 102 -8.15 -5.78 3.79
CA LEU A 102 -9.25 -5.30 4.63
C LEU A 102 -10.29 -4.48 3.86
N ALA A 103 -9.97 -4.03 2.65
CA ALA A 103 -10.84 -3.22 1.79
C ALA A 103 -12.26 -3.79 1.61
N HIS A 104 -12.33 -5.11 1.49
CA HIS A 104 -13.58 -5.83 1.19
C HIS A 104 -14.40 -6.20 2.43
N LEU A 105 -13.88 -5.98 3.64
CA LEU A 105 -14.64 -6.22 4.87
C LEU A 105 -15.89 -5.34 4.92
N PRO A 106 -17.02 -5.87 5.42
CA PRO A 106 -18.28 -5.14 5.50
C PRO A 106 -18.18 -3.99 6.52
N TYR A 107 -18.77 -2.85 6.16
CA TYR A 107 -18.88 -1.70 7.05
C TYR A 107 -20.35 -1.44 7.39
N LYS A 108 -20.78 -1.90 8.56
CA LYS A 108 -22.17 -1.75 9.01
C LYS A 108 -23.13 -2.26 7.91
N ASN A 109 -24.20 -1.52 7.61
CA ASN A 109 -25.12 -1.82 6.51
C ASN A 109 -24.84 -0.96 5.26
N ALA A 110 -23.59 -0.51 5.07
CA ALA A 110 -23.24 0.51 4.07
C ALA A 110 -22.19 0.05 3.04
N GLY A 111 -22.06 -1.25 2.83
CA GLY A 111 -21.09 -1.82 1.89
C GLY A 111 -19.76 -2.17 2.55
N SER A 112 -18.63 -2.02 1.84
CA SER A 112 -17.30 -2.37 2.33
C SER A 112 -16.54 -1.16 2.89
N PHE A 113 -15.44 -1.41 3.60
CA PHE A 113 -14.55 -0.35 4.08
C PHE A 113 -14.07 0.54 2.93
N GLU A 114 -13.61 -0.03 1.82
CA GLU A 114 -13.18 0.74 0.65
C GLU A 114 -14.29 1.65 0.12
N GLN A 115 -15.52 1.16 0.04
CA GLN A 115 -16.68 1.94 -0.41
C GLN A 115 -17.02 3.10 0.53
N GLN A 116 -16.41 3.18 1.71
CA GLN A 116 -16.63 4.26 2.69
C GLN A 116 -15.43 5.19 2.84
N VAL A 117 -14.20 4.76 2.48
CA VAL A 117 -12.99 5.57 2.68
C VAL A 117 -12.09 5.69 1.45
N GLY A 118 -12.37 5.00 0.34
CA GLY A 118 -11.66 5.19 -0.93
C GLY A 118 -11.98 6.55 -1.59
N ALA A 119 -11.29 6.89 -2.68
CA ALA A 119 -11.46 8.16 -3.38
C ALA A 119 -12.91 8.41 -3.83
N ALA A 120 -13.58 7.41 -4.40
CA ALA A 120 -15.00 7.52 -4.79
C ALA A 120 -15.93 7.82 -3.60
N ALA A 121 -15.59 7.33 -2.40
CA ALA A 121 -16.32 7.65 -1.19
C ALA A 121 -16.11 9.11 -0.77
N LEU A 122 -14.89 9.62 -0.87
CA LEU A 122 -14.58 11.01 -0.57
C LEU A 122 -15.38 11.97 -1.47
N GLU A 123 -15.45 11.69 -2.76
CA GLU A 123 -16.23 12.47 -3.73
C GLU A 123 -17.74 12.40 -3.43
N ARG A 124 -18.26 11.21 -3.18
CA ARG A 124 -19.70 10.98 -2.95
C ARG A 124 -20.19 11.51 -1.60
N LEU A 125 -19.43 11.33 -0.52
CA LEU A 125 -19.83 11.63 0.86
C LEU A 125 -19.45 13.04 1.31
N GLY A 126 -18.47 13.65 0.65
CA GLY A 126 -17.81 14.87 1.09
C GLY A 126 -16.85 14.64 2.27
N GLU A 127 -15.90 15.57 2.44
CA GLU A 127 -14.78 15.45 3.38
C GLU A 127 -15.22 15.21 4.83
N LYS A 128 -16.28 15.87 5.29
CA LYS A 128 -16.76 15.76 6.69
C LYS A 128 -17.22 14.34 7.02
N LYS A 129 -18.07 13.74 6.17
CA LYS A 129 -18.60 12.40 6.40
C LYS A 129 -17.53 11.33 6.14
N TRP A 130 -16.73 11.53 5.12
CA TRP A 130 -15.58 10.67 4.81
C TRP A 130 -14.59 10.61 5.98
N THR A 131 -14.20 11.75 6.55
CA THR A 131 -13.32 11.83 7.73
C THR A 131 -13.91 11.04 8.90
N LYS A 132 -15.22 11.21 9.17
CA LYS A 132 -15.88 10.43 10.24
C LYS A 132 -15.78 8.93 10.00
N ASN A 133 -15.98 8.48 8.76
CA ASN A 133 -15.86 7.06 8.43
C ASN A 133 -14.42 6.56 8.59
N VAL A 134 -13.41 7.37 8.20
CA VAL A 134 -12.00 7.03 8.42
C VAL A 134 -11.71 6.84 9.91
N PHE A 135 -12.15 7.75 10.76
CA PHE A 135 -11.96 7.65 12.21
C PHE A 135 -12.59 6.38 12.78
N ASP A 136 -13.84 6.12 12.44
CA ASP A 136 -14.60 4.95 12.90
C ASP A 136 -13.93 3.62 12.45
N ILE A 137 -13.48 3.53 11.20
CA ILE A 137 -12.80 2.34 10.67
C ILE A 137 -11.42 2.15 11.31
N VAL A 138 -10.65 3.22 11.49
CA VAL A 138 -9.35 3.17 12.16
C VAL A 138 -9.49 2.66 13.59
N GLU A 139 -10.42 3.21 14.36
CA GLU A 139 -10.68 2.79 15.73
C GLU A 139 -11.11 1.32 15.80
N HIS A 140 -12.07 0.94 14.96
CA HIS A 140 -12.57 -0.43 14.89
C HIS A 140 -11.47 -1.45 14.54
N LEU A 141 -10.65 -1.16 13.54
CA LEU A 141 -9.56 -2.05 13.12
C LEU A 141 -8.42 -2.09 14.14
N LYS A 142 -8.08 -0.94 14.73
CA LYS A 142 -7.07 -0.87 15.79
C LYS A 142 -7.45 -1.79 16.96
N ASP A 143 -8.70 -1.73 17.40
CA ASP A 143 -9.19 -2.54 18.52
C ASP A 143 -9.31 -4.03 18.15
N ALA A 144 -9.82 -4.33 16.95
CA ALA A 144 -9.96 -5.72 16.48
C ALA A 144 -8.60 -6.44 16.29
N LEU A 145 -7.60 -5.73 15.77
CA LEU A 145 -6.28 -6.28 15.50
C LEU A 145 -5.28 -6.11 16.67
N GLN A 146 -5.71 -5.43 17.74
CA GLN A 146 -4.89 -5.20 18.95
C GLN A 146 -3.53 -4.57 18.58
N VAL A 147 -3.52 -3.57 17.69
CA VAL A 147 -2.29 -2.87 17.29
C VAL A 147 -2.02 -1.67 18.19
N GLU A 148 -0.75 -1.36 18.39
CA GLU A 148 -0.32 -0.24 19.21
C GLU A 148 -0.61 1.09 18.53
N TYR A 149 -0.48 1.12 17.20
CA TYR A 149 -0.77 2.31 16.40
C TYR A 149 -1.18 1.97 14.96
N VAL A 150 -1.82 2.95 14.32
CA VAL A 150 -2.19 2.89 12.90
C VAL A 150 -1.38 3.92 12.12
N ALA A 151 -0.83 3.53 10.98
CA ALA A 151 -0.20 4.44 10.04
C ALA A 151 -1.13 4.72 8.86
N LEU A 152 -1.45 5.99 8.60
CA LEU A 152 -2.28 6.42 7.47
C LEU A 152 -1.42 6.96 6.34
N GLY A 153 -1.39 6.23 5.23
CA GLY A 153 -0.76 6.60 3.97
C GLY A 153 -1.76 6.92 2.86
N GLY A 154 -1.24 7.01 1.63
CA GLY A 154 -2.02 7.34 0.44
C GLY A 154 -2.36 8.82 0.31
N GLY A 155 -2.66 9.26 -0.93
CA GLY A 155 -2.86 10.68 -1.24
C GLY A 155 -3.99 11.35 -0.46
N ASN A 156 -5.07 10.62 -0.18
CA ASN A 156 -6.21 11.15 0.55
C ASN A 156 -5.98 11.31 2.06
N SER A 157 -4.95 10.65 2.63
CA SER A 157 -4.59 10.83 4.04
C SER A 157 -4.28 12.29 4.38
N LYS A 158 -3.80 13.07 3.40
CA LYS A 158 -3.50 14.51 3.53
C LYS A 158 -4.74 15.39 3.74
N ARG A 159 -5.93 14.89 3.40
CA ARG A 159 -7.21 15.57 3.63
C ARG A 159 -7.64 15.58 5.10
N LEU A 160 -7.12 14.66 5.90
CA LEU A 160 -7.42 14.62 7.33
C LEU A 160 -6.69 15.77 8.03
N LYS A 161 -7.45 16.73 8.56
CA LYS A 161 -6.90 17.86 9.35
C LYS A 161 -6.34 17.41 10.67
N THR A 162 -6.94 16.40 11.28
CA THR A 162 -6.51 15.73 12.51
C THR A 162 -6.45 14.23 12.27
N LEU A 163 -5.66 13.53 13.05
CA LEU A 163 -5.58 12.06 13.00
C LEU A 163 -6.35 11.43 14.16
N PRO A 164 -6.87 10.21 13.99
CA PRO A 164 -7.40 9.42 15.11
C PRO A 164 -6.34 9.21 16.21
N PRO A 165 -6.76 8.90 17.45
CA PRO A 165 -5.83 8.56 18.54
C PRO A 165 -4.92 7.39 18.16
N ALA A 166 -3.66 7.41 18.64
CA ALA A 166 -2.64 6.42 18.34
C ALA A 166 -2.46 6.18 16.82
N THR A 167 -2.49 7.27 16.05
CA THR A 167 -2.32 7.22 14.59
C THR A 167 -1.20 8.16 14.15
N ILE A 168 -0.38 7.72 13.22
CA ILE A 168 0.66 8.53 12.58
C ILE A 168 0.36 8.70 11.09
N ARG A 169 0.95 9.72 10.48
CA ARG A 169 0.91 9.90 9.02
C ARG A 169 2.15 9.28 8.39
N SER A 170 1.97 8.47 7.38
CA SER A 170 3.06 7.96 6.55
C SER A 170 3.69 9.11 5.76
N ALA A 171 5.01 9.10 5.66
CA ALA A 171 5.75 10.07 4.86
C ALA A 171 5.51 9.86 3.34
N ASP A 172 5.69 10.92 2.55
CA ASP A 172 5.51 10.85 1.09
C ASP A 172 6.50 9.89 0.40
N ASP A 173 7.66 9.68 1.00
CA ASP A 173 8.70 8.80 0.48
C ASP A 173 8.70 7.39 1.11
N ALA A 174 7.68 7.06 1.89
CA ALA A 174 7.60 5.78 2.60
C ALA A 174 7.77 4.56 1.68
N ALA A 175 7.19 4.57 0.47
CA ALA A 175 7.37 3.49 -0.48
C ALA A 175 8.85 3.31 -0.87
N ARG A 176 9.60 4.41 -1.04
CA ARG A 176 11.04 4.37 -1.32
C ARG A 176 11.82 3.81 -0.13
N GLN A 177 11.53 4.26 1.07
CA GLN A 177 12.14 3.74 2.29
C GLN A 177 11.84 2.24 2.48
N GLY A 178 10.59 1.82 2.26
CA GLY A 178 10.18 0.41 2.30
C GLY A 178 10.89 -0.45 1.27
N GLY A 179 11.16 0.10 0.08
CA GLY A 179 11.96 -0.57 -0.95
C GLY A 179 13.38 -0.92 -0.49
N PHE A 180 14.01 -0.06 0.31
CA PHE A 180 15.32 -0.36 0.93
C PHE A 180 15.19 -1.40 2.06
N TRP A 181 14.13 -1.33 2.87
CA TRP A 181 13.90 -2.28 3.94
C TRP A 181 13.76 -3.73 3.46
N LEU A 182 13.27 -3.96 2.27
CA LEU A 182 13.15 -5.31 1.69
C LEU A 182 14.47 -6.08 1.59
N TRP A 183 15.61 -5.40 1.65
CA TRP A 183 16.92 -6.00 1.45
C TRP A 183 17.79 -6.10 2.74
N ARG A 184 17.16 -5.83 3.88
CA ARG A 184 17.77 -5.95 5.22
C ARG A 184 17.56 -7.30 5.85
#